data_3a8bdb3afd324aed93945a8b2f8b157a
#
_entry.id   3a8bdb3afd324aed93945a8b2f8b157a
#
_cell.length_a   1.000
_cell.length_b   1.000
_cell.length_c   1.000
_cell.angle_alpha   90.00
_cell.angle_beta   90.00
_cell.angle_gamma   90.00
#
_symmetry.space_group_name_H-M   'P 1'
#
loop_
_entity.id
_entity.type
_entity.pdbx_description
1 polymer ?
#
loop_
_entity_poly.entity_id
_entity_poly.type
_entity_poly.pdbx_seq_one_letter_code
_entity_poly.pdbx_strand_id
1 'polypeptide(L)'
;FPPLEISGRDLTLRLTSGVGWHTKMPTLNQLFPDKAYLDLVELNYYHAVKEYRRVVMQTYVIDPTNTALRPARNLKWEVGIDASWWGNRLTLAYFKENMTSGFRQMAVYAPYTYKRYDASAIDGNALTGQPDVLALPYDMQTDLRAYYLTANGSQELKRGVEFTLSTRRVPV
;
A
#
# COMPACT_ATOMS: atom_id res chain seq x y z
N PHE A 1 13.66 30.89 0.06
CA PHE A 1 14.57 32.01 0.37
C PHE A 1 15.10 32.58 -0.95
N PRO A 2 15.26 33.92 -1.07
CA PRO A 2 15.89 34.48 -2.25
C PRO A 2 17.33 33.98 -2.36
N PRO A 3 17.86 33.79 -3.58
CA PRO A 3 19.24 33.34 -3.76
C PRO A 3 20.21 34.45 -3.28
N LEU A 4 21.28 34.06 -2.62
CA LEU A 4 22.42 34.92 -2.35
C LEU A 4 23.36 34.86 -3.54
N GLU A 5 23.67 35.99 -4.15
CA GLU A 5 24.56 36.08 -5.30
C GLU A 5 25.77 36.96 -4.96
N ILE A 6 26.96 36.43 -5.24
CA ILE A 6 28.23 37.14 -5.14
C ILE A 6 28.84 37.12 -6.53
N SER A 7 28.94 38.29 -7.15
CA SER A 7 29.47 38.45 -8.49
C SER A 7 30.76 39.26 -8.47
N GLY A 8 31.81 38.68 -9.07
CA GLY A 8 33.09 39.34 -9.35
C GLY A 8 33.36 39.37 -10.85
N ARG A 9 34.51 39.92 -11.25
CA ARG A 9 34.88 40.14 -12.66
C ARG A 9 34.89 38.82 -13.48
N ASP A 10 35.30 37.71 -12.87
CA ASP A 10 35.51 36.42 -13.53
C ASP A 10 34.80 35.25 -12.85
N LEU A 11 34.12 35.48 -11.74
CA LEU A 11 33.45 34.44 -10.95
C LEU A 11 32.10 34.96 -10.43
N THR A 12 31.05 34.21 -10.71
CA THR A 12 29.73 34.39 -10.10
C THR A 12 29.38 33.17 -9.29
N LEU A 13 29.07 33.38 -8.00
CA LEU A 13 28.57 32.33 -7.11
C LEU A 13 27.13 32.65 -6.72
N ARG A 14 26.25 31.66 -6.84
CA ARG A 14 24.86 31.76 -6.43
C ARG A 14 24.54 30.64 -5.48
N LEU A 15 24.09 30.98 -4.28
CA LEU A 15 23.62 30.03 -3.29
C LEU A 15 22.10 29.99 -3.29
N THR A 16 21.52 28.80 -3.37
CA THR A 16 20.09 28.58 -3.33
C THR A 16 19.73 27.64 -2.18
N SER A 17 18.59 27.86 -1.57
CA SER A 17 18.06 26.93 -0.58
C SER A 17 16.54 26.92 -0.62
N GLY A 18 15.95 25.78 -0.33
CA GLY A 18 14.51 25.61 -0.28
C GLY A 18 14.12 24.61 0.79
N VAL A 19 12.97 24.84 1.42
CA VAL A 19 12.32 23.91 2.33
C VAL A 19 10.81 23.98 2.13
N GLY A 20 10.17 22.83 2.12
CA GLY A 20 8.72 22.80 1.92
C GLY A 20 8.10 21.47 2.31
N TRP A 21 6.80 21.49 2.52
CA TRP A 21 5.99 20.33 2.72
C TRP A 21 5.26 19.97 1.43
N HIS A 22 5.45 18.72 1.00
CA HIS A 22 4.66 18.12 -0.06
C HIS A 22 3.59 17.22 0.57
N THR A 23 2.33 17.51 0.29
CA THR A 23 1.20 16.75 0.83
C THR A 23 0.53 15.95 -0.28
N LYS A 24 0.34 14.65 -0.08
CA LYS A 24 -0.40 13.76 -0.99
C LYS A 24 -1.70 13.33 -0.33
N MET A 25 -2.82 13.64 -0.97
CA MET A 25 -4.14 13.18 -0.52
C MET A 25 -4.32 11.69 -0.82
N PRO A 26 -5.09 10.95 0.00
CA PRO A 26 -5.51 9.60 -0.34
C PRO A 26 -6.35 9.61 -1.62
N THR A 27 -6.23 8.55 -2.42
CA THR A 27 -7.11 8.33 -3.57
C THR A 27 -8.50 7.88 -3.13
N LEU A 28 -9.49 7.98 -4.02
CA LEU A 28 -10.84 7.51 -3.73
C LEU A 28 -10.87 6.03 -3.33
N ASN A 29 -10.11 5.18 -4.02
CA ASN A 29 -10.01 3.75 -3.69
C ASN A 29 -9.33 3.48 -2.34
N GLN A 30 -8.53 4.42 -1.84
CA GLN A 30 -7.95 4.31 -0.50
C GLN A 30 -8.92 4.76 0.60
N LEU A 31 -9.78 5.74 0.28
CA LEU A 31 -10.82 6.25 1.20
C LEU A 31 -12.06 5.34 1.23
N PHE A 32 -12.44 4.82 0.06
CA PHE A 32 -13.63 4.01 -0.15
C PHE A 32 -13.24 2.73 -0.90
N PRO A 33 -12.53 1.80 -0.24
CA PRO A 33 -12.17 0.53 -0.84
C PRO A 33 -13.40 -0.35 -1.02
N ASP A 34 -13.35 -1.26 -1.98
CA ASP A 34 -14.37 -2.28 -2.14
C ASP A 34 -14.42 -3.21 -0.92
N LYS A 35 -15.60 -3.74 -0.64
CA LYS A 35 -15.77 -4.74 0.42
C LYS A 35 -15.00 -6.01 0.07
N ALA A 36 -14.38 -6.60 1.07
CA ALA A 36 -13.74 -7.91 0.94
C ALA A 36 -14.72 -9.01 1.38
N TYR A 37 -14.66 -10.15 0.69
CA TYR A 37 -15.47 -11.32 1.00
C TYR A 37 -14.54 -12.44 1.44
N LEU A 38 -14.88 -13.06 2.58
CA LEU A 38 -14.17 -14.20 3.12
C LEU A 38 -15.13 -15.38 3.18
N ASP A 39 -14.88 -16.38 2.34
CA ASP A 39 -15.64 -17.61 2.30
C ASP A 39 -14.96 -18.68 3.15
N LEU A 40 -15.70 -19.23 4.12
CA LEU A 40 -15.28 -20.33 4.96
C LEU A 40 -16.15 -21.54 4.65
N VAL A 41 -15.53 -22.65 4.24
CA VAL A 41 -16.24 -23.85 3.83
C VAL A 41 -16.79 -24.57 5.06
N GLU A 42 -18.13 -24.61 5.17
CA GLU A 42 -18.84 -25.31 6.23
C GLU A 42 -19.07 -26.80 5.89
N LEU A 43 -19.35 -27.11 4.63
CA LEU A 43 -19.48 -28.46 4.11
C LEU A 43 -18.87 -28.54 2.70
N ASN A 44 -18.11 -29.57 2.44
CA ASN A 44 -17.71 -29.98 1.09
C ASN A 44 -17.96 -31.48 0.93
N TYR A 45 -19.11 -31.82 0.35
CA TYR A 45 -19.51 -33.19 0.12
C TYR A 45 -19.39 -33.56 -1.34
N TYR A 46 -18.59 -34.58 -1.60
CA TYR A 46 -18.39 -35.13 -2.94
C TYR A 46 -19.18 -36.46 -3.08
N HIS A 47 -19.88 -36.62 -4.20
CA HIS A 47 -20.58 -37.87 -4.57
C HIS A 47 -20.31 -38.20 -6.05
N ALA A 48 -20.38 -39.47 -6.42
CA ALA A 48 -20.20 -39.92 -7.82
C ALA A 48 -21.26 -39.29 -8.74
N VAL A 49 -22.51 -39.28 -8.30
CA VAL A 49 -23.63 -38.59 -8.95
C VAL A 49 -23.49 -37.09 -8.67
N LYS A 50 -23.36 -36.27 -9.72
CA LYS A 50 -23.08 -34.82 -9.62
C LYS A 50 -24.18 -34.07 -8.88
N GLU A 51 -25.42 -34.47 -9.06
CA GLU A 51 -26.63 -33.85 -8.51
C GLU A 51 -26.68 -33.96 -6.98
N TYR A 52 -25.89 -34.87 -6.37
CA TYR A 52 -25.85 -35.10 -4.92
C TYR A 52 -24.68 -34.34 -4.26
N ARG A 53 -23.79 -33.72 -5.05
CA ARG A 53 -22.67 -32.96 -4.52
C ARG A 53 -23.15 -31.66 -3.90
N ARG A 54 -22.58 -31.29 -2.77
CA ARG A 54 -22.94 -30.06 -2.09
C ARG A 54 -21.74 -29.38 -1.45
N VAL A 55 -21.62 -28.05 -1.70
CA VAL A 55 -20.70 -27.16 -0.98
C VAL A 55 -21.54 -26.11 -0.29
N VAL A 56 -21.26 -25.90 0.99
CA VAL A 56 -21.86 -24.82 1.80
C VAL A 56 -20.73 -23.99 2.37
N MET A 57 -20.89 -22.67 2.29
CA MET A 57 -19.90 -21.70 2.75
C MET A 57 -20.57 -20.61 3.58
N GLN A 58 -19.92 -20.23 4.66
CA GLN A 58 -20.21 -19.01 5.40
C GLN A 58 -19.40 -17.88 4.79
N THR A 59 -20.06 -16.86 4.25
CA THR A 59 -19.42 -15.67 3.72
C THR A 59 -19.45 -14.54 4.73
N TYR A 60 -18.30 -14.01 5.09
CA TYR A 60 -18.16 -12.79 5.86
C TYR A 60 -17.89 -11.62 4.92
N VAL A 61 -18.65 -10.55 5.08
CA VAL A 61 -18.46 -9.30 4.33
C VAL A 61 -17.69 -8.33 5.21
N ILE A 62 -16.51 -7.96 4.78
CA ILE A 62 -15.57 -7.13 5.53
C ILE A 62 -15.50 -5.75 4.85
N ASP A 63 -15.64 -4.71 5.63
CA ASP A 63 -15.42 -3.33 5.18
C ASP A 63 -13.99 -2.89 5.57
N PRO A 64 -13.05 -2.77 4.61
CA PRO A 64 -11.69 -2.37 4.90
C PRO A 64 -11.50 -0.85 4.94
N THR A 65 -12.56 -0.07 5.08
CA THR A 65 -12.50 1.39 5.18
C THR A 65 -11.73 1.82 6.44
N ASN A 66 -10.75 2.70 6.25
CA ASN A 66 -10.01 3.29 7.36
C ASN A 66 -10.37 4.78 7.50
N THR A 67 -11.28 5.09 8.42
CA THR A 67 -11.71 6.47 8.70
C THR A 67 -10.62 7.33 9.36
N ALA A 68 -9.54 6.73 9.86
CA ALA A 68 -8.40 7.43 10.45
C ALA A 68 -7.31 7.78 9.43
N LEU A 69 -7.53 7.48 8.13
CA LEU A 69 -6.56 7.76 7.08
C LEU A 69 -6.35 9.27 6.91
N ARG A 70 -5.10 9.69 6.91
CA ARG A 70 -4.70 11.11 6.83
C ARG A 70 -3.85 11.34 5.58
N PRO A 71 -3.79 12.59 5.06
CA PRO A 71 -2.88 12.92 3.97
C PRO A 71 -1.43 12.58 4.32
N ALA A 72 -0.72 11.99 3.37
CA ALA A 72 0.71 11.74 3.52
C ALA A 72 1.49 13.05 3.38
N ARG A 73 2.48 13.26 4.24
CA ARG A 73 3.32 14.45 4.26
C ARG A 73 4.78 14.08 4.08
N ASN A 74 5.44 14.83 3.21
CA ASN A 74 6.86 14.70 2.93
C ASN A 74 7.54 16.06 3.13
N LEU A 75 8.49 16.14 4.06
CA LEU A 75 9.34 17.31 4.22
C LEU A 75 10.50 17.21 3.24
N LYS A 76 10.63 18.21 2.38
CA LYS A 76 11.72 18.35 1.44
C LYS A 76 12.55 19.57 1.77
N TRP A 77 13.86 19.45 1.71
CA TRP A 77 14.76 20.58 1.73
C TRP A 77 15.95 20.36 0.81
N GLU A 78 16.47 21.44 0.27
CA GLU A 78 17.54 21.45 -0.71
C GLU A 78 18.45 22.66 -0.47
N VAL A 79 19.73 22.46 -0.68
CA VAL A 79 20.73 23.51 -0.73
C VAL A 79 21.54 23.32 -2.00
N GLY A 80 21.68 24.40 -2.78
CA GLY A 80 22.40 24.37 -4.06
C GLY A 80 23.41 25.50 -4.17
N ILE A 81 24.46 25.22 -4.93
CA ILE A 81 25.50 26.19 -5.31
C ILE A 81 25.63 26.16 -6.84
N ASP A 82 25.48 27.33 -7.46
CA ASP A 82 25.84 27.55 -8.84
C ASP A 82 27.11 28.40 -8.89
N ALA A 83 28.13 27.92 -9.58
CA ALA A 83 29.37 28.66 -9.84
C ALA A 83 29.55 28.84 -11.36
N SER A 84 29.78 30.05 -11.80
CA SER A 84 30.10 30.37 -13.20
C SER A 84 31.42 31.11 -13.29
N TRP A 85 32.33 30.61 -14.14
CA TRP A 85 33.67 31.21 -14.35
C TRP A 85 34.15 30.99 -15.80
N TRP A 86 34.60 32.03 -16.44
CA TRP A 86 35.16 31.98 -17.81
C TRP A 86 34.36 31.16 -18.85
N GLY A 87 33.03 31.22 -18.74
CA GLY A 87 32.13 30.47 -19.63
C GLY A 87 31.93 29.01 -19.22
N ASN A 88 32.48 28.53 -18.10
CA ASN A 88 32.15 27.28 -17.47
C ASN A 88 31.09 27.49 -16.41
N ARG A 89 30.32 26.45 -16.11
CA ARG A 89 29.30 26.46 -15.05
C ARG A 89 29.29 25.12 -14.30
N LEU A 90 29.32 25.20 -12.99
CA LEU A 90 29.09 24.07 -12.08
C LEU A 90 27.84 24.35 -11.28
N THR A 91 26.92 23.41 -11.30
CA THR A 91 25.77 23.36 -10.39
C THR A 91 25.96 22.15 -9.48
N LEU A 92 25.86 22.37 -8.18
CA LEU A 92 25.89 21.33 -7.14
C LEU A 92 24.67 21.52 -6.24
N ALA A 93 23.90 20.45 -6.03
CA ALA A 93 22.77 20.46 -5.12
C ALA A 93 22.81 19.28 -4.17
N TYR A 94 22.52 19.51 -2.91
CA TYR A 94 22.24 18.47 -1.92
C TYR A 94 20.78 18.57 -1.52
N PHE A 95 20.06 17.42 -1.55
CA PHE A 95 18.67 17.38 -1.15
C PHE A 95 18.40 16.25 -0.14
N LYS A 96 17.38 16.48 0.67
CA LYS A 96 16.81 15.46 1.58
C LYS A 96 15.30 15.54 1.57
N GLU A 97 14.66 14.38 1.42
CA GLU A 97 13.21 14.20 1.55
C GLU A 97 12.94 13.18 2.66
N ASN A 98 12.01 13.51 3.53
CA ASN A 98 11.62 12.64 4.63
C ASN A 98 10.09 12.54 4.69
N MET A 99 9.57 11.38 4.31
CA MET A 99 8.15 11.02 4.40
C MET A 99 7.97 10.04 5.56
N THR A 100 7.09 10.39 6.51
CA THR A 100 6.84 9.57 7.71
C THR A 100 5.41 9.03 7.79
N SER A 101 4.54 9.46 6.89
CA SER A 101 3.11 9.17 6.91
C SER A 101 2.57 8.67 5.57
N GLY A 102 3.42 8.04 4.75
CA GLY A 102 3.03 7.45 3.47
C GLY A 102 1.98 6.35 3.63
N PHE A 103 1.25 6.06 2.56
CA PHE A 103 0.24 5.02 2.55
C PHE A 103 0.87 3.64 2.40
N ARG A 104 0.32 2.68 3.15
CA ARG A 104 0.68 1.26 3.03
C ARG A 104 -0.53 0.38 3.27
N GLN A 105 -0.52 -0.83 2.74
CA GLN A 105 -1.44 -1.88 3.12
C GLN A 105 -1.01 -2.46 4.47
N MET A 106 -1.96 -2.57 5.39
CA MET A 106 -1.77 -3.16 6.71
C MET A 106 -2.70 -4.35 6.87
N ALA A 107 -2.13 -5.50 7.25
CA ALA A 107 -2.91 -6.67 7.58
C ALA A 107 -3.56 -6.49 8.96
N VAL A 108 -4.85 -6.78 9.03
CA VAL A 108 -5.62 -6.86 10.27
C VAL A 108 -6.10 -8.28 10.42
N TYR A 109 -5.80 -8.88 11.58
CA TYR A 109 -6.21 -10.26 11.88
C TYR A 109 -7.46 -10.22 12.75
N ALA A 110 -8.46 -11.03 12.37
CA ALA A 110 -9.68 -11.19 13.14
C ALA A 110 -10.07 -12.68 13.20
N PRO A 111 -10.66 -13.12 14.32
CA PRO A 111 -11.22 -14.45 14.42
C PRO A 111 -12.58 -14.49 13.72
N TYR A 112 -12.82 -15.56 12.94
CA TYR A 112 -14.07 -15.81 12.24
C TYR A 112 -14.57 -17.18 12.63
N THR A 113 -15.79 -17.25 13.16
CA THR A 113 -16.39 -18.47 13.66
C THR A 113 -17.44 -18.99 12.69
N TYR A 114 -17.36 -20.27 12.32
CA TYR A 114 -18.24 -20.91 11.38
C TYR A 114 -18.55 -22.35 11.81
N LYS A 115 -19.63 -22.91 11.26
CA LYS A 115 -19.98 -24.31 11.48
C LYS A 115 -19.15 -25.18 10.53
N ARG A 116 -18.68 -26.31 11.04
CA ARG A 116 -18.10 -27.37 10.21
C ARG A 116 -18.96 -28.61 10.35
N TYR A 117 -19.72 -28.88 9.30
CA TYR A 117 -20.61 -30.04 9.26
C TYR A 117 -19.82 -31.30 9.00
N ASP A 118 -20.24 -32.39 9.67
CA ASP A 118 -19.65 -33.71 9.50
C ASP A 118 -20.19 -34.39 8.24
N ALA A 119 -19.40 -34.39 7.18
CA ALA A 119 -19.74 -35.04 5.91
C ALA A 119 -19.81 -36.55 6.04
N SER A 120 -19.19 -37.19 7.05
CA SER A 120 -19.23 -38.62 7.26
C SER A 120 -20.59 -39.15 7.75
N ALA A 121 -21.39 -38.25 8.31
CA ALA A 121 -22.76 -38.58 8.74
C ALA A 121 -23.75 -38.72 7.57
N ILE A 122 -23.31 -38.43 6.32
CA ILE A 122 -24.18 -38.56 5.13
C ILE A 122 -24.12 -39.98 4.60
N ASP A 123 -25.25 -40.71 4.65
CA ASP A 123 -25.38 -42.00 3.96
C ASP A 123 -25.58 -41.76 2.45
N GLY A 124 -24.50 -41.85 1.69
CA GLY A 124 -24.52 -41.66 0.25
C GLY A 124 -25.44 -42.57 -0.53
N ASN A 125 -25.70 -43.79 0.00
CA ASN A 125 -26.58 -44.80 -0.69
C ASN A 125 -28.07 -44.49 -0.50
N ALA A 126 -28.43 -43.76 0.54
CA ALA A 126 -29.80 -43.37 0.84
C ALA A 126 -30.24 -42.04 0.19
N LEU A 127 -29.30 -41.34 -0.51
CA LEU A 127 -29.58 -40.06 -1.10
C LEU A 127 -30.52 -40.16 -2.31
N THR A 128 -31.55 -39.36 -2.32
CA THR A 128 -32.46 -39.13 -3.47
C THR A 128 -32.26 -37.72 -4.10
N GLY A 129 -31.33 -36.93 -3.57
CA GLY A 129 -31.01 -35.58 -3.97
C GLY A 129 -29.80 -35.02 -3.20
N GLN A 130 -29.64 -33.71 -3.15
CA GLN A 130 -28.61 -33.11 -2.32
C GLN A 130 -28.88 -33.39 -0.83
N PRO A 131 -27.82 -33.62 -0.03
CA PRO A 131 -27.97 -33.85 1.41
C PRO A 131 -28.57 -32.65 2.13
N ASP A 132 -29.44 -32.88 3.10
CA ASP A 132 -29.94 -31.82 3.98
C ASP A 132 -28.88 -31.48 5.03
N VAL A 133 -28.27 -30.33 4.85
CA VAL A 133 -27.16 -29.84 5.69
C VAL A 133 -27.63 -29.50 7.10
N LEU A 134 -28.87 -29.04 7.26
CA LEU A 134 -29.42 -28.64 8.56
C LEU A 134 -29.64 -29.83 9.51
N ALA A 135 -29.77 -31.03 8.94
CA ALA A 135 -29.89 -32.26 9.72
C ALA A 135 -28.54 -32.86 10.16
N LEU A 136 -27.42 -32.33 9.66
CA LEU A 136 -26.10 -32.88 9.96
C LEU A 136 -25.55 -32.34 11.31
N PRO A 137 -24.81 -33.18 12.03
CA PRO A 137 -24.03 -32.71 13.17
C PRO A 137 -22.94 -31.76 12.70
N TYR A 138 -22.58 -30.79 13.55
CA TYR A 138 -21.53 -29.83 13.27
C TYR A 138 -20.75 -29.46 14.53
N ASP A 139 -19.50 -29.04 14.32
CA ASP A 139 -18.67 -28.39 15.33
C ASP A 139 -18.48 -26.92 14.98
N MET A 140 -18.41 -26.06 16.01
CA MET A 140 -18.04 -24.66 15.83
C MET A 140 -16.52 -24.55 15.70
N GLN A 141 -16.06 -23.98 14.60
CA GLN A 141 -14.65 -23.70 14.38
C GLN A 141 -14.40 -22.21 14.32
N THR A 142 -13.21 -21.79 14.75
CA THR A 142 -12.76 -20.41 14.67
C THR A 142 -11.41 -20.35 13.98
N ASP A 143 -11.35 -19.65 12.85
CA ASP A 143 -10.14 -19.42 12.08
C ASP A 143 -9.68 -17.97 12.25
N LEU A 144 -8.39 -17.79 12.46
CA LEU A 144 -7.76 -16.48 12.40
C LEU A 144 -7.45 -16.16 10.93
N ARG A 145 -8.08 -15.13 10.38
CA ARG A 145 -7.89 -14.69 9.00
C ARG A 145 -7.48 -13.23 8.95
N ALA A 146 -6.70 -12.89 7.94
CA ALA A 146 -6.29 -11.52 7.70
C ALA A 146 -7.12 -10.87 6.58
N TYR A 147 -7.45 -9.60 6.77
CA TYR A 147 -7.83 -8.71 5.67
C TYR A 147 -6.88 -7.51 5.65
N TYR A 148 -6.90 -6.75 4.56
CA TYR A 148 -5.99 -5.64 4.36
C TYR A 148 -6.75 -4.33 4.28
N LEU A 149 -6.25 -3.30 4.96
CA LEU A 149 -6.73 -1.95 4.84
C LEU A 149 -5.58 -0.98 4.56
N THR A 150 -5.89 0.15 3.93
CA THR A 150 -4.90 1.21 3.75
C THR A 150 -4.72 1.98 5.05
N ALA A 151 -3.47 2.15 5.47
CA ALA A 151 -3.10 2.93 6.65
C ALA A 151 -1.93 3.86 6.36
N ASN A 152 -1.76 4.88 7.19
CA ASN A 152 -0.53 5.68 7.21
C ASN A 152 0.57 4.90 7.94
N GLY A 153 1.84 5.21 7.61
CA GLY A 153 2.99 4.64 8.31
C GLY A 153 4.08 4.08 7.39
N SER A 154 3.95 4.25 6.06
CA SER A 154 5.10 4.09 5.18
C SER A 154 6.08 5.22 5.45
N GLN A 155 7.35 4.86 5.64
CA GLN A 155 8.43 5.81 5.86
C GLN A 155 9.40 5.72 4.69
N GLU A 156 9.81 6.88 4.18
CA GLU A 156 10.77 6.97 3.09
C GLU A 156 11.73 8.12 3.36
N LEU A 157 13.02 7.83 3.29
CA LEU A 157 14.09 8.81 3.38
C LEU A 157 14.88 8.79 2.08
N LYS A 158 14.83 9.91 1.34
CA LYS A 158 15.68 10.14 0.16
C LYS A 158 16.68 11.22 0.48
N ARG A 159 17.91 11.03 0.08
CA ARG A 159 18.98 12.05 0.15
C ARG A 159 19.94 11.82 -1.00
N GLY A 160 20.45 12.89 -1.53
CA GLY A 160 21.37 12.80 -2.65
C GLY A 160 22.13 14.08 -2.89
N VAL A 161 23.16 13.95 -3.71
CA VAL A 161 23.91 15.03 -4.29
C VAL A 161 23.76 14.95 -5.79
N GLU A 162 23.39 16.03 -6.40
CA GLU A 162 23.34 16.20 -7.85
C GLU A 162 24.39 17.22 -8.27
N PHE A 163 25.11 16.95 -9.36
CA PHE A 163 26.02 17.91 -9.92
C PHE A 163 25.91 17.94 -11.46
N THR A 164 26.09 19.14 -12.00
CA THR A 164 26.18 19.35 -13.44
C THR A 164 27.36 20.27 -13.73
N LEU A 165 28.27 19.82 -14.60
CA LEU A 165 29.38 20.62 -15.07
C LEU A 165 29.21 20.91 -16.57
N SER A 166 29.12 22.17 -16.92
CA SER A 166 29.12 22.63 -18.30
C SER A 166 30.42 23.38 -18.59
N THR A 167 31.17 22.94 -19.60
CA THR A 167 32.42 23.57 -19.97
C THR A 167 32.29 24.32 -21.29
N ARG A 168 33.00 25.43 -21.42
CA ARG A 168 33.10 26.17 -22.67
C ARG A 168 33.75 25.29 -23.74
N ARG A 169 33.14 25.21 -24.94
CA ARG A 169 33.83 24.62 -26.11
C ARG A 169 35.05 25.49 -26.44
N VAL A 170 36.23 24.89 -26.45
CA VAL A 170 37.42 25.49 -27.03
C VAL A 170 37.37 25.20 -28.53
N PRO A 171 37.28 26.21 -29.38
CA PRO A 171 37.40 25.95 -30.83
C PRO A 171 38.82 25.41 -31.09
N VAL A 172 38.92 24.26 -31.75
CA VAL A 172 40.15 23.66 -32.26
C VAL A 172 40.47 24.36 -33.57
#